data_517cf83a4e9f1a07a3bbb911d1a955a8
#
_entry.id   517cf83a4e9f1a07a3bbb911d1a955a8
#
_cell.length_a   1.000
_cell.length_b   1.000
_cell.length_c   1.000
_cell.angle_alpha   90.00
_cell.angle_beta   90.00
_cell.angle_gamma   90.00
#
_symmetry.space_group_name_H-M   'P 1'
#
loop_
_entity.id
_entity.type
_entity.pdbx_description
1 polymer ?
#
loop_
_entity_poly.entity_id
_entity_poly.type
_entity_poly.pdbx_seq_one_letter_code
_entity_poly.pdbx_strand_id
1 'polypeptide(L)'
;CDTVFAAMQLAREAGTLVSFDSNLRLKLWPLARARACITQAVSMCDVFLPSLEDVAALVGLHEPDAVIDWAHALGASSVVLKLGSDGALISQRVGDEYRRERIPGHAVELVDATGAGDCFCGNLLARLARGQPLADAARYANAAAALSVQGFGAVAPLPRADAVIARLRDTNDRS
;
A
#
# COMPACT_ATOMS: atom_id res chain seq x y z
N CYS A 1 18.35 5.84 -8.78
CA CYS A 1 17.27 6.79 -8.43
C CYS A 1 16.86 7.63 -9.63
N ASP A 2 17.82 8.23 -10.36
CA ASP A 2 17.54 9.19 -11.45
C ASP A 2 16.62 8.61 -12.53
N THR A 3 16.86 7.38 -12.95
CA THR A 3 16.01 6.67 -13.93
C THR A 3 14.57 6.51 -13.42
N VAL A 4 14.38 6.21 -12.13
CA VAL A 4 13.05 6.08 -11.52
C VAL A 4 12.35 7.43 -11.50
N PHE A 5 13.03 8.49 -11.06
CA PHE A 5 12.46 9.85 -11.06
C PHE A 5 12.11 10.33 -12.47
N ALA A 6 12.97 10.08 -13.46
CA ALA A 6 12.65 10.38 -14.85
C ALA A 6 11.42 9.62 -15.35
N ALA A 7 11.29 8.34 -15.01
CA ALA A 7 10.12 7.54 -15.37
C ALA A 7 8.84 8.06 -14.70
N MET A 8 8.89 8.42 -13.41
CA MET A 8 7.77 9.01 -12.70
C MET A 8 7.35 10.36 -13.31
N GLN A 9 8.32 11.19 -13.69
CA GLN A 9 8.04 12.47 -14.34
C GLN A 9 7.37 12.27 -15.71
N LEU A 10 7.91 11.40 -16.55
CA LEU A 10 7.31 11.07 -17.86
C LEU A 10 5.89 10.51 -17.74
N ALA A 11 5.64 9.65 -16.75
CA ALA A 11 4.31 9.11 -16.49
C ALA A 11 3.31 10.20 -16.11
N ARG A 12 3.71 11.15 -15.26
CA ARG A 12 2.87 12.29 -14.86
C ARG A 12 2.60 13.23 -16.04
N GLU A 13 3.60 13.54 -16.84
CA GLU A 13 3.45 14.37 -18.05
C GLU A 13 2.51 13.72 -19.07
N ALA A 14 2.47 12.38 -19.12
CA ALA A 14 1.53 11.60 -19.92
C ALA A 14 0.14 11.45 -19.31
N GLY A 15 -0.14 12.03 -18.12
CA GLY A 15 -1.41 11.92 -17.42
C GLY A 15 -1.67 10.53 -16.84
N THR A 16 -0.63 9.71 -16.64
CA THR A 16 -0.74 8.38 -16.06
C THR A 16 -0.59 8.44 -14.53
N LEU A 17 -1.42 7.69 -13.81
CA LEU A 17 -1.29 7.57 -12.36
C LEU A 17 0.02 6.90 -11.96
N VAL A 18 0.72 7.50 -11.03
CA VAL A 18 1.94 6.99 -10.44
C VAL A 18 1.65 6.44 -9.05
N SER A 19 1.88 5.14 -8.85
CA SER A 19 1.86 4.51 -7.53
C SER A 19 3.29 4.26 -7.04
N PHE A 20 3.51 4.42 -5.74
CA PHE A 20 4.81 4.22 -5.13
C PHE A 20 4.69 3.43 -3.81
N ASP A 21 5.41 2.30 -3.70
CA ASP A 21 5.62 1.55 -2.46
C ASP A 21 7.00 1.90 -1.90
N SER A 22 7.08 2.28 -0.62
CA SER A 22 8.34 2.62 0.04
C SER A 22 9.32 1.46 0.06
N ASN A 23 8.83 0.28 0.35
CA ASN A 23 9.56 -1.01 0.33
C ASN A 23 11.03 -0.86 0.81
N LEU A 24 11.23 -0.24 1.96
CA LEU A 24 12.52 0.20 2.48
C LEU A 24 13.46 -0.99 2.72
N ARG A 25 14.68 -0.89 2.22
CA ARG A 25 15.74 -1.91 2.38
C ARG A 25 17.05 -1.27 2.81
N LEU A 26 17.21 -0.99 4.11
CA LEU A 26 18.41 -0.34 4.67
C LEU A 26 19.71 -1.12 4.46
N LYS A 27 19.63 -2.39 4.08
CA LYS A 27 20.80 -3.18 3.66
C LYS A 27 21.37 -2.73 2.32
N LEU A 28 20.61 -2.02 1.49
CA LEU A 28 21.00 -1.60 0.14
C LEU A 28 21.53 -0.17 0.09
N TRP A 29 21.18 0.68 1.06
CA TRP A 29 21.58 2.08 1.08
C TRP A 29 21.50 2.71 2.47
N PRO A 30 22.28 3.78 2.74
CA PRO A 30 22.21 4.50 4.01
C PRO A 30 20.86 5.19 4.20
N LEU A 31 20.39 5.25 5.45
CA LEU A 31 19.11 5.85 5.82
C LEU A 31 18.93 7.30 5.29
N ALA A 32 19.96 8.11 5.38
CA ALA A 32 19.89 9.51 4.92
C ALA A 32 19.58 9.60 3.41
N ARG A 33 20.21 8.73 2.60
CA ARG A 33 19.95 8.66 1.16
C ARG A 33 18.56 8.07 0.87
N ALA A 34 18.20 7.00 1.57
CA ALA A 34 16.87 6.39 1.47
C ALA A 34 15.78 7.42 1.77
N ARG A 35 15.94 8.19 2.87
CA ARG A 35 15.01 9.27 3.26
C ARG A 35 14.85 10.31 2.16
N ALA A 36 15.94 10.84 1.64
CA ALA A 36 15.89 11.87 0.59
C ALA A 36 15.19 11.36 -0.67
N CYS A 37 15.56 10.17 -1.15
CA CYS A 37 14.99 9.61 -2.38
C CYS A 37 13.51 9.20 -2.20
N ILE A 38 13.14 8.57 -1.10
CA ILE A 38 11.76 8.16 -0.84
C ILE A 38 10.86 9.37 -0.64
N THR A 39 11.28 10.38 0.14
CA THR A 39 10.53 11.64 0.30
C THR A 39 10.29 12.33 -1.05
N GLN A 40 11.30 12.37 -1.92
CA GLN A 40 11.15 12.90 -3.27
C GLN A 40 10.17 12.05 -4.09
N ALA A 41 10.23 10.72 -4.02
CA ALA A 41 9.29 9.86 -4.74
C ALA A 41 7.84 10.02 -4.26
N VAL A 42 7.62 10.20 -2.96
CA VAL A 42 6.28 10.48 -2.39
C VAL A 42 5.70 11.77 -2.97
N SER A 43 6.51 12.82 -3.13
CA SER A 43 6.04 14.09 -3.74
C SER A 43 5.71 13.98 -5.24
N MET A 44 6.12 12.89 -5.88
CA MET A 44 5.92 12.63 -7.30
C MET A 44 4.85 11.56 -7.58
N CYS A 45 4.29 10.91 -6.56
CA CYS A 45 3.28 9.88 -6.76
C CYS A 45 1.86 10.37 -6.46
N ASP A 46 0.88 9.73 -7.07
CA ASP A 46 -0.55 9.96 -6.83
C ASP A 46 -1.06 9.03 -5.72
N VAL A 47 -0.57 7.78 -5.69
CA VAL A 47 -0.96 6.76 -4.72
C VAL A 47 0.29 6.26 -3.99
N PHE A 48 0.39 6.60 -2.72
CA PHE A 48 1.47 6.14 -1.85
C PHE A 48 1.05 4.91 -1.04
N LEU A 49 1.87 3.86 -1.05
CA LEU A 49 1.57 2.54 -0.49
C LEU A 49 2.58 2.10 0.60
N PRO A 50 2.79 2.91 1.66
CA PRO A 50 3.79 2.58 2.67
C PRO A 50 3.37 1.42 3.58
N SER A 51 4.36 0.82 4.29
CA SER A 51 4.11 0.14 5.56
C SER A 51 4.42 1.07 6.74
N LEU A 52 3.75 0.87 7.87
CA LEU A 52 4.01 1.65 9.09
C LEU A 52 5.46 1.48 9.54
N GLU A 53 5.98 0.26 9.45
CA GLU A 53 7.36 -0.10 9.81
C GLU A 53 8.39 0.65 8.96
N ASP A 54 8.18 0.71 7.64
CA ASP A 54 9.08 1.44 6.73
C ASP A 54 9.13 2.93 7.06
N VAL A 55 7.96 3.55 7.28
CA VAL A 55 7.89 4.99 7.58
C VAL A 55 8.46 5.29 8.96
N ALA A 56 8.20 4.42 9.96
CA ALA A 56 8.81 4.53 11.28
C ALA A 56 10.34 4.49 11.20
N ALA A 57 10.90 3.55 10.44
CA ALA A 57 12.34 3.46 10.21
C ALA A 57 12.90 4.66 9.41
N LEU A 58 12.12 5.18 8.45
CA LEU A 58 12.56 6.24 7.55
C LEU A 58 12.58 7.62 8.21
N VAL A 59 11.50 8.00 8.91
CA VAL A 59 11.26 9.35 9.43
C VAL A 59 10.87 9.40 10.90
N GLY A 60 10.75 8.26 11.59
CA GLY A 60 10.45 8.20 13.03
C GLY A 60 8.97 8.43 13.37
N LEU A 61 8.06 8.28 12.41
CA LEU A 61 6.62 8.40 12.66
C LEU A 61 6.03 7.01 12.94
N HIS A 62 5.41 6.85 14.11
CA HIS A 62 4.86 5.58 14.57
C HIS A 62 3.32 5.57 14.61
N GLU A 63 2.70 6.74 14.61
CA GLU A 63 1.25 6.87 14.63
C GLU A 63 0.69 6.88 13.20
N PRO A 64 -0.28 6.00 12.87
CA PRO A 64 -0.84 5.88 11.52
C PRO A 64 -1.36 7.20 10.94
N ASP A 65 -2.07 8.01 11.74
CA ASP A 65 -2.58 9.30 11.28
C ASP A 65 -1.47 10.30 10.98
N ALA A 66 -0.40 10.33 11.78
CA ALA A 66 0.76 11.19 11.52
C ALA A 66 1.49 10.80 10.21
N VAL A 67 1.53 9.51 9.88
CA VAL A 67 2.08 9.02 8.60
C VAL A 67 1.23 9.51 7.43
N ILE A 68 -0.09 9.42 7.55
CA ILE A 68 -1.02 9.93 6.53
C ILE A 68 -0.82 11.43 6.32
N ASP A 69 -0.78 12.23 7.40
CA ASP A 69 -0.58 13.68 7.33
C ASP A 69 0.75 14.03 6.68
N TRP A 70 1.82 13.35 7.05
CA TRP A 70 3.14 13.52 6.45
C TRP A 70 3.13 13.25 4.94
N ALA A 71 2.49 12.16 4.51
CA ALA A 71 2.44 11.82 3.10
C ALA A 71 1.61 12.82 2.27
N HIS A 72 0.49 13.29 2.80
CA HIS A 72 -0.31 14.34 2.15
C HIS A 72 0.41 15.68 2.10
N ALA A 73 1.15 16.04 3.15
CA ALA A 73 1.98 17.25 3.17
C ALA A 73 3.09 17.23 2.11
N LEU A 74 3.55 16.04 1.70
CA LEU A 74 4.49 15.85 0.59
C LEU A 74 3.83 15.87 -0.80
N GLY A 75 2.50 15.78 -0.88
CA GLY A 75 1.77 15.89 -2.15
C GLY A 75 1.05 14.63 -2.62
N ALA A 76 1.16 13.49 -1.92
CA ALA A 76 0.40 12.29 -2.26
C ALA A 76 -1.11 12.56 -2.14
N SER A 77 -1.88 12.33 -3.21
CA SER A 77 -3.34 12.53 -3.19
C SER A 77 -4.11 11.37 -2.56
N SER A 78 -3.54 10.18 -2.61
CA SER A 78 -4.07 8.99 -1.95
C SER A 78 -2.96 8.27 -1.19
N VAL A 79 -3.26 7.80 0.02
CA VAL A 79 -2.34 7.02 0.87
C VAL A 79 -3.02 5.75 1.31
N VAL A 80 -2.35 4.62 1.19
CA VAL A 80 -2.81 3.32 1.68
C VAL A 80 -1.73 2.74 2.58
N LEU A 81 -1.81 3.08 3.85
CA LEU A 81 -0.85 2.65 4.87
C LEU A 81 -1.15 1.21 5.30
N LYS A 82 -0.22 0.32 5.01
CA LYS A 82 -0.27 -1.09 5.42
C LYS A 82 0.09 -1.22 6.91
N LEU A 83 -0.76 -1.91 7.68
CA LEU A 83 -0.64 -2.08 9.13
C LEU A 83 -0.44 -3.55 9.53
N GLY A 84 0.12 -4.38 8.65
CA GLY A 84 0.33 -5.81 8.88
C GLY A 84 -0.98 -6.55 9.13
N SER A 85 -1.05 -7.30 10.23
CA SER A 85 -2.27 -8.04 10.64
C SER A 85 -3.47 -7.16 10.93
N ASP A 86 -3.25 -5.88 11.25
CA ASP A 86 -4.32 -4.92 11.56
C ASP A 86 -5.02 -4.38 10.31
N GLY A 87 -4.54 -4.75 9.12
CA GLY A 87 -5.11 -4.37 7.85
C GLY A 87 -4.49 -3.11 7.26
N ALA A 88 -5.28 -2.09 6.96
CA ALA A 88 -4.79 -0.85 6.36
C ALA A 88 -5.58 0.37 6.84
N LEU A 89 -4.91 1.54 6.83
CA LEU A 89 -5.55 2.84 6.93
C LEU A 89 -5.44 3.53 5.57
N ILE A 90 -6.58 3.82 4.95
CA ILE A 90 -6.62 4.54 3.68
C ILE A 90 -6.98 6.00 3.89
N SER A 91 -6.45 6.86 3.05
CA SER A 91 -6.81 8.27 2.98
C SER A 91 -6.80 8.74 1.54
N GLN A 92 -7.83 9.44 1.13
CA GLN A 92 -7.96 9.95 -0.23
C GLN A 92 -8.51 11.37 -0.21
N ARG A 93 -7.97 12.22 -1.08
CA ARG A 93 -8.48 13.56 -1.32
C ARG A 93 -9.81 13.50 -2.04
N VAL A 94 -10.83 14.18 -1.47
CA VAL A 94 -12.17 14.32 -2.06
C VAL A 94 -12.54 15.81 -2.00
N GLY A 95 -12.44 16.48 -3.13
CA GLY A 95 -12.51 17.95 -3.16
C GLY A 95 -11.33 18.56 -2.41
N ASP A 96 -11.61 19.40 -1.42
CA ASP A 96 -10.60 20.08 -0.58
C ASP A 96 -10.32 19.34 0.74
N GLU A 97 -10.98 18.20 0.99
CA GLU A 97 -10.84 17.43 2.22
C GLU A 97 -10.15 16.08 1.97
N TYR A 98 -9.56 15.51 3.03
CA TYR A 98 -9.07 14.14 3.04
C TYR A 98 -10.02 13.25 3.83
N ARG A 99 -10.53 12.19 3.20
CA ARG A 99 -11.35 11.16 3.86
C ARG A 99 -10.49 9.98 4.22
N ARG A 100 -10.58 9.56 5.50
CA ARG A 100 -9.86 8.40 6.02
C ARG A 100 -10.84 7.27 6.33
N GLU A 101 -10.39 6.04 6.11
CA GLU A 101 -11.13 4.84 6.45
C GLU A 101 -10.16 3.75 6.90
N ARG A 102 -10.48 3.06 7.99
CA ARG A 102 -9.73 1.88 8.43
C ARG A 102 -10.33 0.64 7.80
N ILE A 103 -9.49 -0.15 7.14
CA ILE A 103 -9.82 -1.45 6.58
C ILE A 103 -9.28 -2.49 7.54
N PRO A 104 -10.13 -3.25 8.24
CA PRO A 104 -9.68 -4.22 9.23
C PRO A 104 -8.92 -5.38 8.56
N GLY A 105 -7.96 -5.95 9.29
CA GLY A 105 -7.23 -7.13 8.87
C GLY A 105 -8.10 -8.40 8.89
N HIS A 106 -7.60 -9.45 8.27
CA HIS A 106 -8.20 -10.77 8.33
C HIS A 106 -7.41 -11.67 9.26
N ALA A 107 -8.08 -12.29 10.23
CA ALA A 107 -7.45 -13.32 11.07
C ALA A 107 -7.14 -14.56 10.22
N VAL A 108 -5.86 -14.91 10.13
CA VAL A 108 -5.35 -16.06 9.40
C VAL A 108 -4.16 -16.66 10.13
N GLU A 109 -3.84 -17.92 9.85
CA GLU A 109 -2.60 -18.52 10.31
C GLU A 109 -1.45 -18.02 9.44
N LEU A 110 -0.48 -17.38 10.07
CA LEU A 110 0.72 -16.88 9.39
C LEU A 110 1.74 -18.02 9.23
N VAL A 111 2.05 -18.35 7.98
CA VAL A 111 3.11 -19.29 7.61
C VAL A 111 4.35 -18.54 7.13
N ASP A 112 4.19 -17.63 6.16
CA ASP A 112 5.28 -16.83 5.60
C ASP A 112 4.75 -15.48 5.07
N ALA A 113 5.28 -14.38 5.58
CA ALA A 113 4.89 -13.03 5.17
C ALA A 113 5.62 -12.52 3.90
N THR A 114 6.48 -13.34 3.31
CA THR A 114 7.27 -12.95 2.12
C THR A 114 6.34 -12.59 0.95
N GLY A 115 6.48 -11.37 0.44
CA GLY A 115 5.69 -10.88 -0.69
C GLY A 115 4.24 -10.44 -0.35
N ALA A 116 3.83 -10.47 0.93
CA ALA A 116 2.48 -10.03 1.32
C ALA A 116 2.19 -8.57 0.92
N GLY A 117 3.17 -7.68 1.11
CA GLY A 117 3.08 -6.28 0.67
C GLY A 117 2.92 -6.16 -0.85
N ASP A 118 3.70 -6.92 -1.62
CA ASP A 118 3.63 -6.94 -3.08
C ASP A 118 2.27 -7.51 -3.55
N CYS A 119 1.79 -8.58 -2.91
CA CYS A 119 0.45 -9.13 -3.16
C CYS A 119 -0.64 -8.10 -2.91
N PHE A 120 -0.57 -7.38 -1.77
CA PHE A 120 -1.49 -6.29 -1.46
C PHE A 120 -1.44 -5.20 -2.54
N CYS A 121 -0.26 -4.65 -2.83
CA CYS A 121 -0.11 -3.55 -3.79
C CYS A 121 -0.58 -3.94 -5.20
N GLY A 122 -0.21 -5.12 -5.69
CA GLY A 122 -0.62 -5.61 -7.00
C GLY A 122 -2.13 -5.78 -7.13
N ASN A 123 -2.79 -6.35 -6.11
CA ASN A 123 -4.25 -6.51 -6.10
C ASN A 123 -4.98 -5.16 -5.98
N LEU A 124 -4.51 -4.24 -5.13
CA LEU A 124 -5.05 -2.89 -5.01
C LEU A 124 -5.03 -2.18 -6.37
N LEU A 125 -3.86 -2.11 -7.00
CA LEU A 125 -3.66 -1.39 -8.25
C LEU A 125 -4.46 -2.02 -9.41
N ALA A 126 -4.56 -3.34 -9.46
CA ALA A 126 -5.40 -4.03 -10.45
C ALA A 126 -6.89 -3.69 -10.30
N ARG A 127 -7.37 -3.41 -9.09
CA ARG A 127 -8.76 -2.99 -8.84
C ARG A 127 -8.96 -1.52 -9.15
N LEU A 128 -8.04 -0.66 -8.77
CA LEU A 128 -8.06 0.76 -9.13
C LEU A 128 -8.05 0.97 -10.65
N ALA A 129 -7.23 0.21 -11.39
CA ALA A 129 -7.18 0.24 -12.84
C ALA A 129 -8.50 -0.18 -13.52
N ARG A 130 -9.38 -0.88 -12.80
CA ARG A 130 -10.74 -1.22 -13.23
C ARG A 130 -11.81 -0.22 -12.78
N GLY A 131 -11.39 0.92 -12.22
CA GLY A 131 -12.28 1.97 -11.75
C GLY A 131 -13.00 1.68 -10.42
N GLN A 132 -12.53 0.70 -9.64
CA GLN A 132 -13.14 0.44 -8.34
C GLN A 132 -12.74 1.53 -7.33
N PRO A 133 -13.63 1.88 -6.38
CA PRO A 133 -13.32 2.80 -5.29
C PRO A 133 -12.14 2.32 -4.46
N LEU A 134 -11.35 3.26 -3.91
CA LEU A 134 -10.14 2.94 -3.13
C LEU A 134 -10.43 2.01 -1.95
N ALA A 135 -11.54 2.22 -1.24
CA ALA A 135 -11.93 1.38 -0.12
C ALA A 135 -12.19 -0.07 -0.52
N ASP A 136 -12.92 -0.29 -1.63
CA ASP A 136 -13.23 -1.63 -2.12
C ASP A 136 -11.97 -2.33 -2.66
N ALA A 137 -11.11 -1.58 -3.36
CA ALA A 137 -9.82 -2.07 -3.81
C ALA A 137 -8.93 -2.48 -2.63
N ALA A 138 -8.91 -1.69 -1.54
CA ALA A 138 -8.14 -1.98 -0.34
C ALA A 138 -8.69 -3.19 0.43
N ARG A 139 -10.01 -3.35 0.55
CA ARG A 139 -10.62 -4.55 1.14
C ARG A 139 -10.23 -5.82 0.38
N TYR A 140 -10.32 -5.76 -0.96
CA TYR A 140 -9.92 -6.88 -1.80
C TYR A 140 -8.42 -7.21 -1.65
N ALA A 141 -7.56 -6.19 -1.70
CA ALA A 141 -6.12 -6.35 -1.55
C ALA A 141 -5.73 -6.94 -0.19
N ASN A 142 -6.41 -6.51 0.87
CA ASN A 142 -6.20 -7.01 2.22
C ASN A 142 -6.57 -8.49 2.36
N ALA A 143 -7.70 -8.91 1.79
CA ALA A 143 -8.10 -10.31 1.74
C ALA A 143 -7.11 -11.17 0.92
N ALA A 144 -6.61 -10.65 -0.21
CA ALA A 144 -5.62 -11.33 -1.02
C ALA A 144 -4.29 -11.50 -0.27
N ALA A 145 -3.79 -10.46 0.38
CA ALA A 145 -2.58 -10.51 1.20
C ALA A 145 -2.72 -11.50 2.37
N ALA A 146 -3.87 -11.50 3.05
CA ALA A 146 -4.14 -12.44 4.13
C ALA A 146 -4.14 -13.92 3.66
N LEU A 147 -4.61 -14.20 2.46
CA LEU A 147 -4.53 -15.55 1.89
C LEU A 147 -3.10 -15.90 1.49
N SER A 148 -2.31 -14.96 0.97
CA SER A 148 -0.94 -15.22 0.51
C SER A 148 0.00 -15.61 1.64
N VAL A 149 -0.22 -15.15 2.86
CA VAL A 149 0.67 -15.44 4.00
C VAL A 149 0.46 -16.84 4.61
N GLN A 150 -0.50 -17.61 4.13
CA GLN A 150 -0.80 -18.97 4.61
C GLN A 150 0.00 -20.08 3.90
N GLY A 151 0.96 -19.71 3.07
CA GLY A 151 1.86 -20.64 2.39
C GLY A 151 3.26 -20.07 2.26
N PHE A 152 4.24 -20.92 1.91
CA PHE A 152 5.63 -20.52 1.77
C PHE A 152 5.95 -19.82 0.46
N GLY A 153 6.73 -18.74 0.53
CA GLY A 153 7.29 -18.00 -0.59
C GLY A 153 6.35 -16.94 -1.16
N ALA A 154 6.91 -16.08 -2.02
CA ALA A 154 6.22 -14.89 -2.52
C ALA A 154 5.27 -15.15 -3.70
N VAL A 155 5.37 -16.30 -4.39
CA VAL A 155 4.64 -16.55 -5.65
C VAL A 155 3.70 -17.74 -5.53
N ALA A 156 4.16 -18.87 -4.96
CA ALA A 156 3.36 -20.08 -4.86
C ALA A 156 2.02 -19.90 -4.12
N PRO A 157 1.93 -19.13 -3.02
CA PRO A 157 0.70 -18.95 -2.25
C PRO A 157 -0.18 -17.80 -2.77
N LEU A 158 0.15 -17.13 -3.88
CA LEU A 158 -0.68 -16.05 -4.41
C LEU A 158 -2.10 -16.57 -4.72
N PRO A 159 -3.14 -15.96 -4.12
CA PRO A 159 -4.50 -16.45 -4.30
C PRO A 159 -5.06 -16.13 -5.69
N ARG A 160 -5.93 -17.00 -6.18
CA ARG A 160 -6.77 -16.71 -7.35
C ARG A 160 -7.93 -15.81 -6.95
N ALA A 161 -8.51 -15.11 -7.93
CA ALA A 161 -9.58 -14.15 -7.69
C ALA A 161 -10.83 -14.74 -7.03
N ASP A 162 -11.19 -15.99 -7.37
CA ASP A 162 -12.32 -16.72 -6.78
C ASP A 162 -12.12 -16.95 -5.27
N ALA A 163 -10.92 -17.34 -4.85
CA ALA A 163 -10.57 -17.52 -3.44
C ALA A 163 -10.69 -16.21 -2.65
N VAL A 164 -10.22 -15.09 -3.23
CA VAL A 164 -10.33 -13.77 -2.59
C VAL A 164 -11.80 -13.35 -2.45
N ILE A 165 -12.61 -13.57 -3.49
CA ILE A 165 -14.05 -13.24 -3.47
C ILE A 165 -14.79 -14.10 -2.43
N ALA A 166 -14.49 -15.40 -2.33
CA ALA A 166 -15.05 -16.27 -1.31
C ALA A 166 -14.72 -15.75 0.09
N ARG A 167 -13.45 -15.42 0.35
CA ARG A 167 -13.01 -14.87 1.65
C ARG A 167 -13.76 -13.60 2.06
N LEU A 168 -14.01 -12.69 1.10
CA LEU A 168 -14.75 -11.45 1.37
C LEU A 168 -16.22 -11.70 1.72
N ARG A 169 -16.87 -12.70 1.10
CA ARG A 169 -18.24 -13.09 1.42
C ARG A 169 -18.35 -13.63 2.84
N ASP A 170 -17.45 -14.54 3.21
CA ASP A 170 -17.42 -15.14 4.56
C ASP A 170 -17.22 -14.10 5.67
N THR A 171 -16.54 -12.99 5.37
CA THR A 171 -16.33 -11.90 6.33
C THR A 171 -17.57 -11.04 6.49
N ASN A 172 -18.30 -10.77 5.41
CA ASN A 172 -19.53 -9.98 5.45
C ASN A 172 -20.69 -10.72 6.15
N ASP A 173 -20.73 -12.04 6.06
CA ASP A 173 -21.78 -12.87 6.73
C ASP A 173 -21.58 -12.99 8.25
N ARG A 174 -20.43 -12.55 8.78
CA ARG A 174 -20.07 -12.61 10.20
C ARG A 174 -20.12 -11.25 10.92
N SER A 175 -20.40 -10.17 10.21
CA SER A 175 -20.50 -8.79 10.71
C SER A 175 -21.94 -8.36 10.91
#